data_eb145c409a1734cc8a91daaf609276ff
#
_entry.id   eb145c409a1734cc8a91daaf609276ff
#
_cell.length_a   1.000
_cell.length_b   1.000
_cell.length_c   1.000
_cell.angle_alpha   90.00
_cell.angle_beta   90.00
_cell.angle_gamma   90.00
#
_symmetry.space_group_name_H-M   'P 1'
#
loop_
_entity.id
_entity.type
_entity.pdbx_description
1 polymer ?
#
loop_
_entity_poly.entity_id
_entity_poly.type
_entity_poly.pdbx_seq_one_letter_code
_entity_poly.pdbx_strand_id
1 'polypeptide(L)'
;MFASNFAPSGWMFCEGQLLPISENETLFALIGTTYGGDGEQTFALPDLRGRLPIHQGNGFILAETGGAEEITLTAAQIPAHSHPFLGNDSSGGSTSPAGSVLARNASTDAYTSDTSGGLVALNAGSIPAVGGSQPHTNLQPYLCLHFIISLYGVFPSQN
;
A
#
# COMPACT_ATOMS: atom_id res chain seq x y z
N MET A 1 -17.97 -13.61 12.11
CA MET A 1 -18.18 -13.34 10.68
C MET A 1 -19.59 -13.73 10.29
N PHE A 2 -20.20 -13.03 9.34
CA PHE A 2 -21.59 -13.21 8.97
C PHE A 2 -21.81 -12.99 7.46
N ALA A 3 -22.54 -13.89 6.80
CA ALA A 3 -22.63 -13.92 5.35
C ALA A 3 -23.95 -13.34 4.78
N SER A 4 -24.79 -12.71 5.60
CA SER A 4 -26.06 -12.09 5.16
C SER A 4 -25.90 -10.58 4.99
N ASN A 5 -26.83 -9.97 4.24
CA ASN A 5 -26.86 -8.55 3.94
C ASN A 5 -27.57 -7.68 5.01
N PHE A 6 -28.02 -8.26 6.10
CA PHE A 6 -28.59 -7.55 7.26
C PHE A 6 -28.12 -8.20 8.55
N ALA A 7 -27.91 -7.40 9.58
CA ALA A 7 -27.58 -7.91 10.90
C ALA A 7 -28.82 -8.51 11.59
N PRO A 8 -28.71 -9.66 12.26
CA PRO A 8 -29.80 -10.21 13.05
C PRO A 8 -30.23 -9.25 14.17
N SER A 9 -31.44 -9.42 14.68
CA SER A 9 -31.92 -8.65 15.85
C SER A 9 -30.94 -8.79 17.02
N GLY A 10 -30.57 -7.68 17.65
CA GLY A 10 -29.61 -7.64 18.74
C GLY A 10 -28.15 -7.66 18.31
N TRP A 11 -27.86 -7.57 17.02
CA TRP A 11 -26.51 -7.48 16.44
C TRP A 11 -26.37 -6.27 15.54
N MET A 12 -25.16 -5.76 15.38
CA MET A 12 -24.83 -4.73 14.42
C MET A 12 -23.58 -5.07 13.63
N PHE A 13 -23.47 -4.52 12.42
CA PHE A 13 -22.25 -4.59 11.63
C PHE A 13 -21.15 -3.75 12.28
N CYS A 14 -19.89 -4.18 12.11
CA CYS A 14 -18.70 -3.46 12.57
C CYS A 14 -18.27 -2.46 11.48
N GLU A 15 -18.93 -1.31 11.42
CA GLU A 15 -18.76 -0.26 10.40
C GLU A 15 -18.42 1.12 11.01
N GLY A 16 -17.98 1.14 12.27
CA GLY A 16 -17.59 2.36 12.95
C GLY A 16 -18.72 3.31 13.34
N GLN A 17 -19.97 2.86 13.28
CA GLN A 17 -21.13 3.69 13.61
C GLN A 17 -21.17 4.06 15.09
N LEU A 18 -21.68 5.27 15.38
CA LEU A 18 -21.89 5.75 16.74
C LEU A 18 -23.17 5.20 17.31
N LEU A 19 -23.13 4.72 18.53
CA LEU A 19 -24.27 4.25 19.30
C LEU A 19 -24.51 5.11 20.52
N PRO A 20 -25.79 5.35 20.93
CA PRO A 20 -26.10 6.02 22.18
C PRO A 20 -25.77 5.12 23.38
N ILE A 21 -25.06 5.66 24.36
CA ILE A 21 -24.68 4.96 25.58
C ILE A 21 -25.91 4.51 26.35
N SER A 22 -26.93 5.37 26.41
CA SER A 22 -28.17 5.11 27.18
C SER A 22 -28.94 3.87 26.74
N GLU A 23 -28.75 3.42 25.49
CA GLU A 23 -29.42 2.22 24.96
C GLU A 23 -28.49 1.01 24.95
N ASN A 24 -27.19 1.19 25.17
CA ASN A 24 -26.15 0.15 25.02
C ASN A 24 -25.14 0.17 26.18
N GLU A 25 -25.59 0.44 27.39
CA GLU A 25 -24.72 0.64 28.58
C GLU A 25 -23.79 -0.54 28.84
N THR A 26 -24.28 -1.78 28.68
CA THR A 26 -23.50 -3.00 28.91
C THR A 26 -22.35 -3.12 27.92
N LEU A 27 -22.60 -2.81 26.62
CA LEU A 27 -21.57 -2.85 25.58
C LEU A 27 -20.57 -1.70 25.78
N PHE A 28 -21.06 -0.50 26.12
CA PHE A 28 -20.20 0.63 26.46
C PHE A 28 -19.29 0.32 27.66
N ALA A 29 -19.79 -0.34 28.69
CA ALA A 29 -18.97 -0.73 29.83
C ALA A 29 -17.84 -1.72 29.46
N LEU A 30 -17.98 -2.48 28.35
CA LEU A 30 -16.95 -3.41 27.86
C LEU A 30 -15.92 -2.77 26.96
N ILE A 31 -16.36 -1.95 25.98
CA ILE A 31 -15.47 -1.43 24.94
C ILE A 31 -15.14 0.06 25.11
N GLY A 32 -15.94 0.79 25.91
CA GLY A 32 -15.70 2.22 26.15
C GLY A 32 -15.65 3.03 24.85
N THR A 33 -14.77 4.02 24.82
CA THR A 33 -14.46 4.85 23.64
C THR A 33 -13.26 4.36 22.85
N THR A 34 -12.90 3.08 23.02
CA THR A 34 -11.72 2.47 22.36
C THR A 34 -11.73 2.65 20.83
N TYR A 35 -12.91 2.61 20.22
CA TYR A 35 -13.09 2.76 18.78
C TYR A 35 -13.62 4.15 18.38
N GLY A 36 -13.84 5.06 19.34
CA GLY A 36 -14.32 6.42 19.13
C GLY A 36 -15.59 6.77 19.91
N GLY A 37 -16.16 7.91 19.61
CA GLY A 37 -17.28 8.51 20.35
C GLY A 37 -16.82 9.54 21.38
N ASP A 38 -17.77 10.24 22.00
CA ASP A 38 -17.49 11.29 22.99
C ASP A 38 -17.39 10.75 24.43
N GLY A 39 -17.87 9.52 24.70
CA GLY A 39 -17.88 8.91 26.02
C GLY A 39 -18.89 9.49 27.00
N GLU A 40 -19.70 10.46 26.57
CA GLU A 40 -20.75 11.08 27.35
C GLU A 40 -22.14 10.68 26.87
N GLN A 41 -22.37 10.75 25.55
CA GLN A 41 -23.62 10.38 24.92
C GLN A 41 -23.46 9.23 23.94
N THR A 42 -22.27 9.12 23.32
CA THR A 42 -22.00 8.15 22.25
C THR A 42 -20.67 7.43 22.42
N PHE A 43 -20.62 6.23 21.84
CA PHE A 43 -19.40 5.46 21.60
C PHE A 43 -19.46 4.82 20.21
N ALA A 44 -18.30 4.48 19.63
CA ALA A 44 -18.24 3.88 18.31
C ALA A 44 -18.04 2.36 18.37
N LEU A 45 -18.61 1.65 17.41
CA LEU A 45 -18.27 0.26 17.11
C LEU A 45 -16.95 0.17 16.33
N PRO A 46 -16.26 -0.98 16.34
CA PRO A 46 -15.13 -1.21 15.45
C PRO A 46 -15.49 -1.00 13.98
N ASP A 47 -14.57 -0.43 13.19
CA ASP A 47 -14.69 -0.35 11.73
C ASP A 47 -13.75 -1.36 11.07
N LEU A 48 -14.31 -2.43 10.53
CA LEU A 48 -13.59 -3.51 9.85
C LEU A 48 -13.73 -3.46 8.32
N ARG A 49 -14.29 -2.39 7.77
CA ARG A 49 -14.40 -2.21 6.32
C ARG A 49 -13.00 -2.04 5.70
N GLY A 50 -12.67 -2.88 4.72
CA GLY A 50 -11.35 -2.88 4.07
C GLY A 50 -10.19 -3.31 4.97
N ARG A 51 -10.47 -3.94 6.15
CA ARG A 51 -9.44 -4.31 7.14
C ARG A 51 -9.50 -5.78 7.52
N LEU A 52 -8.33 -6.32 7.80
CA LEU A 52 -8.18 -7.63 8.44
C LEU A 52 -8.02 -7.42 9.94
N PRO A 53 -8.79 -8.13 10.80
CA PRO A 53 -8.55 -8.10 12.23
C PRO A 53 -7.24 -8.84 12.55
N ILE A 54 -6.40 -8.22 13.36
CA ILE A 54 -5.20 -8.84 13.92
C ILE A 54 -5.29 -8.85 15.44
N HIS A 55 -4.60 -9.79 16.08
CA HIS A 55 -4.59 -9.86 17.54
C HIS A 55 -3.69 -8.80 18.13
N GLN A 56 -4.10 -8.19 19.25
CA GLN A 56 -3.29 -7.27 20.03
C GLN A 56 -1.99 -7.95 20.51
N GLY A 57 -0.88 -7.23 20.47
CA GLY A 57 0.42 -7.73 20.94
C GLY A 57 1.54 -7.45 19.93
N ASN A 58 2.79 -7.70 20.30
CA ASN A 58 3.97 -7.49 19.47
C ASN A 58 4.05 -6.08 18.82
N GLY A 59 3.68 -5.05 19.59
CA GLY A 59 3.69 -3.67 19.11
C GLY A 59 2.36 -3.16 18.55
N PHE A 60 1.37 -4.03 18.38
CA PHE A 60 0.01 -3.63 18.00
C PHE A 60 -0.86 -3.40 19.24
N ILE A 61 -1.52 -2.25 19.30
CA ILE A 61 -2.45 -1.90 20.38
C ILE A 61 -3.90 -2.06 19.92
N LEU A 62 -4.80 -2.23 20.88
CA LEU A 62 -6.23 -2.37 20.59
C LEU A 62 -6.75 -1.12 19.86
N ALA A 63 -7.58 -1.32 18.84
CA ALA A 63 -8.13 -0.30 17.95
C ALA A 63 -7.12 0.43 17.04
N GLU A 64 -5.84 0.06 17.06
CA GLU A 64 -4.88 0.58 16.11
C GLU A 64 -5.26 0.20 14.68
N THR A 65 -5.16 1.15 13.77
CA THR A 65 -5.39 0.94 12.34
C THR A 65 -4.12 1.23 11.55
N GLY A 66 -3.84 0.42 10.56
CA GLY A 66 -2.63 0.59 9.74
C GLY A 66 -2.78 -0.07 8.37
N GLY A 67 -1.69 0.00 7.60
CA GLY A 67 -1.65 -0.50 6.23
C GLY A 67 -2.25 0.47 5.21
N ALA A 68 -2.27 0.05 3.95
CA ALA A 68 -2.82 0.81 2.84
C ALA A 68 -3.44 -0.13 1.81
N GLU A 69 -4.58 0.22 1.27
CA GLU A 69 -5.28 -0.53 0.24
C GLU A 69 -4.65 -0.33 -1.14
N GLU A 70 -4.07 0.84 -1.37
CA GLU A 70 -3.36 1.21 -2.60
C GLU A 70 -1.98 1.77 -2.28
N ILE A 71 -0.99 1.43 -3.08
CA ILE A 71 0.39 1.90 -2.93
C ILE A 71 0.91 2.40 -4.28
N THR A 72 1.52 3.59 -4.25
CA THR A 72 2.34 4.10 -5.35
C THR A 72 3.81 4.00 -4.93
N LEU A 73 4.60 3.22 -5.66
CA LEU A 73 6.03 3.09 -5.36
C LEU A 73 6.78 4.37 -5.74
N THR A 74 7.62 4.82 -4.83
CA THR A 74 8.61 5.87 -5.10
C THR A 74 9.91 5.26 -5.62
N ALA A 75 10.75 6.08 -6.28
CA ALA A 75 12.05 5.62 -6.76
C ALA A 75 12.94 5.03 -5.66
N ALA A 76 12.82 5.52 -4.42
CA ALA A 76 13.55 4.99 -3.28
C ALA A 76 13.07 3.62 -2.78
N GLN A 77 11.86 3.21 -3.15
CA GLN A 77 11.27 1.91 -2.77
C GLN A 77 11.50 0.82 -3.82
N ILE A 78 11.97 1.22 -5.02
CA ILE A 78 12.34 0.26 -6.06
C ILE A 78 13.76 -0.26 -5.75
N PRO A 79 14.02 -1.58 -5.85
CA PRO A 79 15.36 -2.11 -5.67
C PRO A 79 16.35 -1.43 -6.59
N ALA A 80 17.54 -1.12 -6.07
CA ALA A 80 18.62 -0.55 -6.87
C ALA A 80 18.98 -1.53 -8.01
N HIS A 81 18.93 -1.05 -9.20
CA HIS A 81 19.29 -1.82 -10.38
C HIS A 81 19.97 -0.91 -11.41
N SER A 82 20.73 -1.50 -12.38
CA SER A 82 21.38 -0.80 -13.47
C SER A 82 21.19 -1.56 -14.78
N HIS A 83 21.20 -0.81 -15.86
CA HIS A 83 21.18 -1.36 -17.21
C HIS A 83 22.57 -1.18 -17.82
N PRO A 84 23.20 -2.24 -18.34
CA PRO A 84 24.48 -2.10 -19.00
C PRO A 84 24.28 -1.34 -20.32
N PHE A 85 25.09 -0.32 -20.53
CA PHE A 85 25.21 0.32 -21.86
C PHE A 85 26.24 -0.47 -22.65
N LEU A 86 25.79 -1.22 -23.65
CA LEU A 86 26.64 -2.14 -24.41
C LEU A 86 27.19 -1.46 -25.66
N GLY A 87 28.45 -1.69 -25.93
CA GLY A 87 29.13 -1.39 -27.17
C GLY A 87 29.88 -2.61 -27.72
N ASN A 88 30.29 -2.56 -28.97
CA ASN A 88 31.07 -3.61 -29.64
C ASN A 88 32.46 -3.07 -30.00
N ASP A 89 33.50 -3.85 -29.74
CA ASP A 89 34.89 -3.50 -30.06
C ASP A 89 35.27 -3.70 -31.56
N SER A 90 34.36 -4.27 -32.33
CA SER A 90 34.54 -4.41 -33.78
C SER A 90 34.23 -3.10 -34.50
N SER A 91 34.85 -2.90 -35.67
CA SER A 91 34.59 -1.74 -36.53
C SER A 91 33.12 -1.68 -36.94
N GLY A 92 32.51 -0.51 -36.82
CA GLY A 92 31.13 -0.29 -37.27
C GLY A 92 30.99 -0.40 -38.79
N GLY A 93 29.95 -1.08 -39.26
CA GLY A 93 29.62 -1.20 -40.69
C GLY A 93 28.21 -0.70 -41.03
N SER A 94 27.49 -0.13 -40.09
CA SER A 94 26.12 0.34 -40.32
C SER A 94 26.00 1.83 -39.99
N THR A 95 25.29 2.57 -40.82
CA THR A 95 24.90 3.95 -40.59
C THR A 95 23.54 4.08 -39.87
N SER A 96 22.83 2.96 -39.71
CA SER A 96 21.54 2.92 -39.05
C SER A 96 21.68 2.46 -37.60
N PRO A 97 21.12 3.16 -36.61
CA PRO A 97 21.09 2.73 -35.21
C PRO A 97 20.08 1.59 -34.96
N ALA A 98 19.14 1.36 -35.88
CA ALA A 98 18.07 0.38 -35.66
C ALA A 98 18.64 -1.05 -35.59
N GLY A 99 18.43 -1.72 -34.43
CA GLY A 99 18.96 -3.07 -34.19
C GLY A 99 20.48 -3.16 -34.07
N SER A 100 21.16 -2.01 -33.90
CA SER A 100 22.61 -1.91 -33.82
C SER A 100 23.06 -1.41 -32.43
N VAL A 101 24.29 -1.72 -32.07
CA VAL A 101 24.96 -1.19 -30.89
C VAL A 101 26.09 -0.24 -31.31
N LEU A 102 26.54 0.63 -30.41
CA LEU A 102 27.71 1.44 -30.66
C LEU A 102 28.93 0.54 -30.96
N ALA A 103 29.65 0.91 -31.98
CA ALA A 103 30.83 0.18 -32.41
C ALA A 103 32.07 1.06 -32.36
N ARG A 104 33.24 0.43 -32.27
CA ARG A 104 34.53 1.13 -32.37
C ARG A 104 34.68 1.77 -33.75
N ASN A 105 35.09 3.03 -33.75
CA ASN A 105 35.52 3.70 -35.00
C ASN A 105 37.03 3.49 -35.16
N ALA A 106 37.46 2.91 -36.26
CA ALA A 106 38.88 2.64 -36.52
C ALA A 106 39.70 3.90 -36.86
N SER A 107 39.05 5.00 -37.22
CA SER A 107 39.70 6.23 -37.66
C SER A 107 39.62 7.40 -36.64
N THR A 108 38.80 7.28 -35.62
CA THR A 108 38.66 8.28 -34.53
C THR A 108 38.36 7.58 -33.25
N ASP A 109 38.97 8.02 -32.14
CA ASP A 109 38.63 7.52 -30.83
C ASP A 109 37.20 7.91 -30.48
N ALA A 110 36.35 6.91 -30.21
CA ALA A 110 34.95 7.12 -29.85
C ALA A 110 34.74 7.48 -28.36
N TYR A 111 35.80 7.46 -27.57
CA TYR A 111 35.79 7.76 -26.14
C TYR A 111 36.93 8.68 -25.74
N THR A 112 36.68 9.53 -24.76
CA THR A 112 37.70 10.39 -24.18
C THR A 112 37.68 10.26 -22.66
N SER A 113 38.84 10.23 -22.02
CA SER A 113 38.98 10.38 -20.57
C SER A 113 38.96 11.84 -20.09
N ASP A 114 39.07 12.79 -21.03
CA ASP A 114 38.94 14.20 -20.73
C ASP A 114 37.47 14.57 -20.56
N THR A 115 37.07 14.84 -19.33
CA THR A 115 35.73 15.31 -18.98
C THR A 115 35.68 16.82 -18.68
N SER A 116 36.80 17.56 -18.93
CA SER A 116 36.89 19.02 -18.73
C SER A 116 36.23 19.81 -19.86
N GLY A 117 36.10 19.20 -21.04
CA GLY A 117 35.30 19.74 -22.15
C GLY A 117 33.80 19.62 -21.86
N GLY A 118 32.96 20.49 -22.37
CA GLY A 118 31.52 20.49 -22.15
C GLY A 118 30.88 19.12 -22.47
N LEU A 119 30.43 18.39 -21.43
CA LEU A 119 29.66 17.16 -21.59
C LEU A 119 28.32 17.52 -22.26
N VAL A 120 27.98 16.85 -23.35
CA VAL A 120 26.69 16.96 -24.00
C VAL A 120 25.83 15.76 -23.64
N ALA A 121 24.63 16.01 -23.11
CA ALA A 121 23.68 14.95 -22.84
C ALA A 121 23.29 14.27 -24.15
N LEU A 122 23.31 12.96 -24.16
CA LEU A 122 22.69 12.15 -25.22
C LEU A 122 21.20 12.44 -25.28
N ASN A 123 20.57 12.16 -26.41
CA ASN A 123 19.12 12.31 -26.56
C ASN A 123 18.39 11.59 -25.42
N ALA A 124 17.56 12.33 -24.69
CA ALA A 124 16.78 11.77 -23.57
C ALA A 124 15.93 10.54 -23.96
N GLY A 125 15.54 10.44 -25.25
CA GLY A 125 14.86 9.29 -25.78
C GLY A 125 15.72 8.02 -25.95
N SER A 126 17.06 8.13 -25.76
CA SER A 126 17.95 6.95 -25.85
C SER A 126 17.79 6.01 -24.64
N ILE A 127 17.38 6.53 -23.51
CA ILE A 127 17.02 5.75 -22.30
C ILE A 127 15.70 6.31 -21.79
N PRO A 128 14.56 5.85 -22.35
CA PRO A 128 13.27 6.35 -21.91
C PRO A 128 13.01 5.96 -20.44
N ALA A 129 12.32 6.83 -19.74
CA ALA A 129 11.81 6.48 -18.43
C ALA A 129 10.80 5.32 -18.56
N VAL A 130 10.93 4.32 -17.70
CA VAL A 130 9.99 3.20 -17.60
C VAL A 130 9.24 3.34 -16.29
N GLY A 131 7.92 3.10 -16.35
CA GLY A 131 7.03 3.23 -15.21
C GLY A 131 6.06 4.40 -15.40
N GLY A 132 5.00 4.41 -14.63
CA GLY A 132 3.94 5.43 -14.75
C GLY A 132 3.54 6.04 -13.41
N SER A 133 4.24 5.68 -12.30
CA SER A 133 3.88 6.12 -10.94
C SER A 133 2.39 5.94 -10.62
N GLN A 134 1.77 4.89 -11.21
CA GLN A 134 0.37 4.58 -10.96
C GLN A 134 0.25 3.77 -9.67
N PRO A 135 -0.77 4.03 -8.85
CA PRO A 135 -1.04 3.21 -7.71
C PRO A 135 -1.44 1.80 -8.16
N HIS A 136 -1.08 0.81 -7.36
CA HIS A 136 -1.54 -0.56 -7.50
C HIS A 136 -2.25 -1.00 -6.22
N THR A 137 -3.21 -1.91 -6.37
CA THR A 137 -3.88 -2.49 -5.22
C THR A 137 -2.90 -3.32 -4.40
N ASN A 138 -2.91 -3.10 -3.08
CA ASN A 138 -2.12 -3.85 -2.11
C ASN A 138 -2.94 -4.94 -1.41
N LEU A 139 -4.21 -5.09 -1.80
CA LEU A 139 -5.09 -6.11 -1.25
C LEU A 139 -4.75 -7.48 -1.83
N GLN A 140 -4.61 -8.47 -0.96
CA GLN A 140 -4.55 -9.88 -1.36
C GLN A 140 -5.92 -10.35 -1.89
N PRO A 141 -6.01 -11.48 -2.61
CA PRO A 141 -7.30 -12.06 -2.98
C PRO A 141 -8.20 -12.24 -1.74
N TYR A 142 -9.42 -11.75 -1.80
CA TYR A 142 -10.33 -11.72 -0.66
C TYR A 142 -11.75 -12.12 -1.03
N LEU A 143 -12.50 -12.55 -0.03
CA LEU A 143 -13.95 -12.71 -0.07
C LEU A 143 -14.54 -11.81 1.02
N CYS A 144 -15.40 -10.89 0.62
CA CYS A 144 -16.09 -10.01 1.57
C CYS A 144 -17.12 -10.78 2.40
N LEU A 145 -16.96 -10.73 3.72
CA LEU A 145 -17.94 -11.17 4.70
C LEU A 145 -18.08 -10.07 5.75
N HIS A 146 -19.26 -9.94 6.31
CA HIS A 146 -19.49 -8.98 7.39
C HIS A 146 -18.92 -9.48 8.72
N PHE A 147 -18.44 -8.52 9.51
CA PHE A 147 -18.23 -8.72 10.94
C PHE A 147 -19.40 -8.10 11.68
N ILE A 148 -19.94 -8.83 12.65
CA ILE A 148 -21.04 -8.38 13.50
C ILE A 148 -20.65 -8.48 14.96
N ILE A 149 -21.17 -7.56 15.77
CA ILE A 149 -21.02 -7.53 17.22
C ILE A 149 -22.40 -7.63 17.86
N SER A 150 -22.49 -8.38 18.96
CA SER A 150 -23.71 -8.45 19.75
C SER A 150 -23.86 -7.17 20.57
N LEU A 151 -25.06 -6.61 20.61
CA LEU A 151 -25.40 -5.46 21.45
C LEU A 151 -25.78 -5.87 22.88
N TYR A 152 -26.18 -7.13 23.06
CA TYR A 152 -26.67 -7.64 24.32
C TYR A 152 -25.92 -8.94 24.72
N GLY A 153 -25.82 -9.16 26.02
CA GLY A 153 -25.18 -10.35 26.54
C GLY A 153 -25.02 -10.30 28.07
N VAL A 154 -24.50 -11.39 28.64
CA VAL A 154 -24.10 -11.42 30.04
C VAL A 154 -22.73 -10.75 30.16
N PHE A 155 -22.61 -9.77 31.04
CA PHE A 155 -21.34 -9.08 31.29
C PHE A 155 -20.30 -10.11 31.77
N PRO A 156 -19.12 -10.18 31.11
CA PRO A 156 -18.09 -11.15 31.51
C PRO A 156 -17.52 -10.79 32.88
N SER A 157 -17.42 -11.79 33.78
CA SER A 157 -16.66 -11.62 35.01
C SER A 157 -15.17 -11.62 34.70
N GLN A 158 -14.44 -10.67 35.27
CA GLN A 158 -12.97 -10.72 35.27
C GLN A 158 -12.54 -11.82 36.28
N ASN A 159 -11.86 -12.84 35.79
CA ASN A 159 -11.24 -13.86 36.62
C ASN A 159 -9.80 -13.46 36.95
#